data_13541f000804dce903340526956ab107
#
_entry.id   13541f000804dce903340526956ab107
#
_cell.length_a   1.000
_cell.length_b   1.000
_cell.length_c   1.000
_cell.angle_alpha   90.00
_cell.angle_beta   90.00
_cell.angle_gamma   90.00
#
_symmetry.space_group_name_H-M   'P 1'
#
loop_
_entity.id
_entity.type
_entity.pdbx_description
1 polymer ?
#
loop_
_entity_poly.entity_id
_entity_poly.type
_entity_poly.pdbx_seq_one_letter_code
_entity_poly.pdbx_strand_id
1 'polypeptide(L)'
;MTDTINHMLQKKLQSLVSFLSQINKGFDAIAEEIDCSNLKTAMIAVAVESKQYAKEIHDQLQQFNITVAADDSDQLWRKIEQDIQEQATDIKGGEIMALCNHCENYFSKLYEAVLQEQLPFKNLNAIITYQLYAIECAFMKIRLLNMLRFNS
;
A
#
# COMPACT_ATOMS: atom_id res chain seq x y z
N MET A 1 9.42 -28.85 -9.86
CA MET A 1 9.87 -28.63 -8.50
C MET A 1 10.45 -27.27 -8.26
N THR A 2 10.93 -26.67 -9.30
CA THR A 2 11.56 -25.38 -9.23
C THR A 2 10.59 -24.23 -9.04
N ASP A 3 9.29 -24.47 -9.19
CA ASP A 3 8.28 -23.41 -9.20
C ASP A 3 7.49 -23.31 -7.90
N THR A 4 7.97 -23.99 -6.86
CA THR A 4 7.35 -23.85 -5.56
C THR A 4 8.01 -22.71 -4.80
N ILE A 5 7.19 -21.80 -4.30
CA ILE A 5 7.67 -20.77 -3.39
C ILE A 5 7.73 -21.36 -1.98
N ASN A 6 8.71 -20.92 -1.19
CA ASN A 6 8.81 -21.40 0.16
C ASN A 6 7.71 -20.75 1.03
N HIS A 7 7.47 -21.34 2.19
CA HIS A 7 6.43 -20.90 3.11
C HIS A 7 6.62 -19.44 3.57
N MET A 8 7.87 -19.05 3.77
CA MET A 8 8.18 -17.69 4.23
C MET A 8 7.83 -16.66 3.18
N LEU A 9 8.17 -16.92 1.92
CA LEU A 9 7.83 -16.02 0.81
C LEU A 9 6.32 -15.92 0.65
N GLN A 10 5.61 -17.04 0.74
CA GLN A 10 4.16 -17.05 0.65
C GLN A 10 3.52 -16.18 1.73
N LYS A 11 4.02 -16.25 2.97
CA LYS A 11 3.55 -15.41 4.06
C LYS A 11 3.79 -13.93 3.79
N LYS A 12 4.97 -13.59 3.28
CA LYS A 12 5.31 -12.20 2.96
C LYS A 12 4.42 -11.66 1.86
N LEU A 13 4.16 -12.46 0.83
CA LEU A 13 3.25 -12.07 -0.25
C LEU A 13 1.82 -11.89 0.26
N GLN A 14 1.38 -12.77 1.15
CA GLN A 14 0.05 -12.68 1.74
C GLN A 14 -0.10 -11.40 2.56
N SER A 15 0.92 -11.05 3.34
CA SER A 15 0.92 -9.81 4.12
C SER A 15 0.85 -8.58 3.21
N LEU A 16 1.60 -8.60 2.11
CA LEU A 16 1.60 -7.50 1.16
C LEU A 16 0.23 -7.35 0.49
N VAL A 17 -0.34 -8.44 -0.01
CA VAL A 17 -1.64 -8.41 -0.66
C VAL A 17 -2.72 -7.95 0.30
N SER A 18 -2.68 -8.42 1.55
CA SER A 18 -3.64 -8.00 2.58
C SER A 18 -3.55 -6.50 2.87
N PHE A 19 -2.33 -5.99 2.98
CA PHE A 19 -2.14 -4.56 3.22
C PHE A 19 -2.65 -3.73 2.05
N LEU A 20 -2.35 -4.13 0.82
CA LEU A 20 -2.85 -3.44 -0.38
C LEU A 20 -4.38 -3.37 -0.39
N SER A 21 -5.03 -4.47 -0.01
CA SER A 21 -6.48 -4.52 0.06
C SER A 21 -7.03 -3.54 1.11
N GLN A 22 -6.39 -3.46 2.27
CA GLN A 22 -6.82 -2.56 3.34
C GLN A 22 -6.59 -1.09 2.97
N ILE A 23 -5.49 -0.78 2.29
CA ILE A 23 -5.22 0.58 1.81
C ILE A 23 -6.28 1.00 0.79
N ASN A 24 -6.70 0.08 -0.08
CA ASN A 24 -7.77 0.39 -1.03
C ASN A 24 -9.02 0.89 -0.30
N LYS A 25 -9.44 0.17 0.73
CA LYS A 25 -10.64 0.54 1.50
C LYS A 25 -10.44 1.78 2.34
N GLY A 26 -9.30 1.86 3.03
CA GLY A 26 -9.01 2.94 3.96
C GLY A 26 -8.82 4.28 3.28
N PHE A 27 -8.04 4.31 2.21
CA PHE A 27 -7.79 5.56 1.48
C PHE A 27 -9.04 6.04 0.75
N ASP A 28 -9.86 5.12 0.24
CA ASP A 28 -11.11 5.49 -0.39
C ASP A 28 -12.06 6.18 0.62
N ALA A 29 -12.17 5.63 1.82
CA ALA A 29 -13.00 6.20 2.87
C ALA A 29 -12.49 7.58 3.32
N ILE A 30 -11.18 7.73 3.50
CA ILE A 30 -10.59 9.01 3.93
C ILE A 30 -10.74 10.06 2.84
N ALA A 31 -10.61 9.67 1.57
CA ALA A 31 -10.73 10.61 0.46
C ALA A 31 -12.08 11.30 0.43
N GLU A 32 -13.14 10.63 0.88
CA GLU A 32 -14.47 11.23 0.94
C GLU A 32 -14.53 12.45 1.88
N GLU A 33 -13.65 12.52 2.85
CA GLU A 33 -13.62 13.59 3.84
C GLU A 33 -12.70 14.74 3.47
N ILE A 34 -12.03 14.65 2.32
CA ILE A 34 -11.05 15.66 1.88
C ILE A 34 -11.72 16.65 0.95
N ASP A 35 -11.60 17.94 1.28
CA ASP A 35 -12.20 19.02 0.50
C ASP A 35 -11.38 19.42 -0.72
N CYS A 36 -10.05 19.32 -0.63
CA CYS A 36 -9.16 19.69 -1.72
C CYS A 36 -9.26 18.67 -2.85
N SER A 37 -9.73 19.09 -4.01
CA SER A 37 -10.00 18.23 -5.15
C SER A 37 -8.75 17.48 -5.62
N ASN A 38 -7.62 18.17 -5.72
CA ASN A 38 -6.37 17.55 -6.19
C ASN A 38 -5.86 16.49 -5.20
N LEU A 39 -5.91 16.81 -3.91
CA LEU A 39 -5.48 15.88 -2.88
C LEU A 39 -6.41 14.67 -2.81
N LYS A 40 -7.72 14.91 -2.89
CA LYS A 40 -8.71 13.84 -2.92
C LYS A 40 -8.46 12.88 -4.07
N THR A 41 -8.22 13.41 -5.26
CA THR A 41 -7.93 12.61 -6.46
C THR A 41 -6.68 11.77 -6.27
N ALA A 42 -5.62 12.34 -5.68
CA ALA A 42 -4.38 11.61 -5.43
C ALA A 42 -4.58 10.47 -4.42
N MET A 43 -5.40 10.70 -3.40
CA MET A 43 -5.71 9.66 -2.40
C MET A 43 -6.53 8.53 -3.03
N ILE A 44 -7.52 8.87 -3.86
CA ILE A 44 -8.30 7.86 -4.59
C ILE A 44 -7.40 7.06 -5.52
N ALA A 45 -6.43 7.71 -6.17
CA ALA A 45 -5.49 7.02 -7.04
C ALA A 45 -4.70 5.95 -6.29
N VAL A 46 -4.22 6.26 -5.09
CA VAL A 46 -3.53 5.26 -4.26
C VAL A 46 -4.46 4.09 -3.93
N ALA A 47 -5.71 4.38 -3.59
CA ALA A 47 -6.68 3.33 -3.29
C ALA A 47 -6.90 2.40 -4.50
N VAL A 48 -7.11 2.97 -5.67
CA VAL A 48 -7.36 2.21 -6.90
C VAL A 48 -6.12 1.42 -7.31
N GLU A 49 -4.95 2.04 -7.27
CA GLU A 49 -3.70 1.39 -7.63
C GLU A 49 -3.37 0.24 -6.69
N SER A 50 -3.64 0.41 -5.40
CA SER A 50 -3.40 -0.65 -4.42
C SER A 50 -4.23 -1.90 -4.73
N LYS A 51 -5.49 -1.71 -5.11
CA LYS A 51 -6.35 -2.81 -5.52
C LYS A 51 -5.81 -3.49 -6.79
N GLN A 52 -5.37 -2.69 -7.75
CA GLN A 52 -4.82 -3.22 -9.00
C GLN A 52 -3.53 -3.98 -8.75
N TYR A 53 -2.67 -3.48 -7.87
CA TYR A 53 -1.40 -4.14 -7.54
C TYR A 53 -1.63 -5.49 -6.86
N ALA A 54 -2.59 -5.56 -5.95
CA ALA A 54 -2.95 -6.84 -5.33
C ALA A 54 -3.41 -7.85 -6.37
N LYS A 55 -4.21 -7.40 -7.34
CA LYS A 55 -4.67 -8.24 -8.43
C LYS A 55 -3.52 -8.71 -9.32
N GLU A 56 -2.59 -7.83 -9.64
CA GLU A 56 -1.43 -8.18 -10.47
C GLU A 56 -0.58 -9.27 -9.81
N ILE A 57 -0.36 -9.16 -8.52
CA ILE A 57 0.39 -10.17 -7.76
C ILE A 57 -0.37 -11.50 -7.79
N HIS A 58 -1.66 -11.45 -7.51
CA HIS A 58 -2.52 -12.62 -7.51
C HIS A 58 -2.49 -13.34 -8.87
N ASP A 59 -2.64 -12.58 -9.96
CA ASP A 59 -2.69 -13.13 -11.31
C ASP A 59 -1.38 -13.79 -11.71
N GLN A 60 -0.25 -13.20 -11.31
CA GLN A 60 1.06 -13.78 -11.57
C GLN A 60 1.24 -15.12 -10.85
N LEU A 61 0.82 -15.17 -9.59
CA LEU A 61 0.94 -16.39 -8.81
C LEU A 61 0.00 -17.49 -9.29
N GLN A 62 -1.17 -17.10 -9.78
CA GLN A 62 -2.16 -18.05 -10.29
C GLN A 62 -1.65 -18.82 -11.50
N GLN A 63 -0.79 -18.21 -12.32
CA GLN A 63 -0.18 -18.90 -13.46
C GLN A 63 0.63 -20.12 -13.02
N PHE A 64 1.05 -20.17 -11.76
CA PHE A 64 1.82 -21.27 -11.20
C PHE A 64 1.01 -22.06 -10.16
N ASN A 65 -0.32 -21.90 -10.16
CA ASN A 65 -1.23 -22.56 -9.22
C ASN A 65 -0.94 -22.21 -7.75
N ILE A 66 -0.43 -21.02 -7.51
CA ILE A 66 -0.17 -20.53 -6.16
C ILE A 66 -1.27 -19.53 -5.80
N THR A 67 -1.90 -19.75 -4.65
CA THR A 67 -2.96 -18.87 -4.17
C THR A 67 -2.49 -18.10 -2.94
N VAL A 68 -2.68 -16.80 -2.97
CA VAL A 68 -2.44 -15.93 -1.82
C VAL A 68 -3.71 -15.13 -1.62
N ALA A 69 -4.39 -15.37 -0.51
CA ALA A 69 -5.65 -14.70 -0.20
C ALA A 69 -5.39 -13.48 0.67
N ALA A 70 -6.07 -12.38 0.37
CA ALA A 70 -6.04 -11.22 1.23
C ALA A 70 -6.77 -11.52 2.54
N ASP A 71 -6.22 -11.04 3.64
CA ASP A 71 -6.91 -11.06 4.92
C ASP A 71 -7.93 -9.92 4.91
N ASP A 72 -9.21 -10.27 5.01
CA ASP A 72 -10.31 -9.30 4.99
C ASP A 72 -10.50 -8.58 6.32
N SER A 73 -9.75 -8.96 7.35
CA SER A 73 -9.82 -8.24 8.63
C SER A 73 -9.26 -6.84 8.46
N ASP A 74 -9.82 -5.88 9.17
CA ASP A 74 -9.35 -4.50 9.14
C ASP A 74 -8.44 -4.18 10.32
N GLN A 75 -7.85 -5.20 10.95
CA GLN A 75 -7.04 -5.03 12.15
C GLN A 75 -5.82 -4.15 11.91
N LEU A 76 -5.12 -4.38 10.80
CA LEU A 76 -3.94 -3.57 10.49
C LEU A 76 -4.33 -2.13 10.22
N TRP A 77 -5.41 -1.90 9.47
CA TRP A 77 -5.88 -0.54 9.20
C TRP A 77 -6.31 0.16 10.50
N ARG A 78 -7.01 -0.52 11.38
CA ARG A 78 -7.41 0.03 12.67
C ARG A 78 -6.21 0.42 13.52
N LYS A 79 -5.16 -0.41 13.49
CA LYS A 79 -3.93 -0.10 14.19
C LYS A 79 -3.28 1.16 13.64
N ILE A 80 -3.25 1.30 12.32
CA ILE A 80 -2.71 2.48 11.67
C ILE A 80 -3.50 3.72 12.08
N GLU A 81 -4.83 3.64 12.04
CA GLU A 81 -5.70 4.75 12.47
C GLU A 81 -5.46 5.13 13.93
N GLN A 82 -5.30 4.14 14.79
CA GLN A 82 -5.04 4.36 16.21
C GLN A 82 -3.69 5.06 16.41
N ASP A 83 -2.65 4.59 15.74
CA ASP A 83 -1.32 5.20 15.80
C ASP A 83 -1.36 6.66 15.35
N ILE A 84 -2.14 6.94 14.29
CA ILE A 84 -2.30 8.30 13.76
C ILE A 84 -2.98 9.18 14.78
N GLN A 85 -4.04 8.72 15.44
CA GLN A 85 -4.74 9.47 16.45
C GLN A 85 -3.84 9.83 17.63
N GLU A 86 -2.94 8.92 18.02
CA GLU A 86 -2.00 9.16 19.10
C GLU A 86 -0.91 10.16 18.73
N GLN A 87 -0.57 10.25 17.44
CA GLN A 87 0.49 11.11 16.95
C GLN A 87 0.00 12.40 16.32
N ALA A 88 -1.30 12.46 16.00
CA ALA A 88 -1.87 13.63 15.34
C ALA A 88 -1.77 14.83 16.26
N THR A 89 -1.33 15.94 15.71
CA THR A 89 -1.27 17.22 16.38
C THR A 89 -2.38 18.10 15.80
N ASP A 90 -2.71 19.19 16.46
CA ASP A 90 -3.72 20.14 15.98
C ASP A 90 -3.24 20.96 14.78
N ILE A 91 -2.14 20.58 14.17
CA ILE A 91 -1.59 21.25 13.00
C ILE A 91 -2.39 20.82 11.77
N LYS A 92 -2.80 21.78 10.94
CA LYS A 92 -3.51 21.51 9.70
C LYS A 92 -2.74 20.51 8.84
N GLY A 93 -3.44 19.49 8.37
CA GLY A 93 -2.85 18.48 7.51
C GLY A 93 -2.00 17.45 8.23
N GLY A 94 -1.86 17.56 9.56
CA GLY A 94 -1.05 16.66 10.35
C GLY A 94 -1.51 15.21 10.28
N GLU A 95 -2.82 15.01 10.28
CA GLU A 95 -3.40 13.65 10.19
C GLU A 95 -3.08 12.99 8.85
N ILE A 96 -3.17 13.75 7.75
CA ILE A 96 -2.88 13.23 6.42
C ILE A 96 -1.39 12.91 6.29
N MET A 97 -0.52 13.78 6.82
CA MET A 97 0.92 13.52 6.80
C MET A 97 1.29 12.31 7.63
N ALA A 98 0.69 12.17 8.81
CA ALA A 98 0.92 11.01 9.66
C ALA A 98 0.46 9.73 8.97
N LEU A 99 -0.72 9.75 8.34
CA LEU A 99 -1.25 8.62 7.59
C LEU A 99 -0.29 8.21 6.47
N CYS A 100 0.15 9.18 5.67
CA CYS A 100 1.04 8.92 4.55
C CYS A 100 2.37 8.34 5.02
N ASN A 101 2.94 8.90 6.09
CA ASN A 101 4.22 8.41 6.61
C ASN A 101 4.10 6.99 7.13
N HIS A 102 3.05 6.67 7.86
CA HIS A 102 2.83 5.31 8.37
C HIS A 102 2.62 4.32 7.22
N CYS A 103 1.75 4.67 6.27
CA CYS A 103 1.44 3.77 5.17
C CYS A 103 2.66 3.57 4.27
N GLU A 104 3.41 4.62 3.99
CA GLU A 104 4.62 4.52 3.17
C GLU A 104 5.65 3.61 3.84
N ASN A 105 5.84 3.73 5.14
CA ASN A 105 6.74 2.86 5.88
C ASN A 105 6.31 1.40 5.82
N TYR A 106 5.03 1.13 5.97
CA TYR A 106 4.52 -0.24 5.85
C TYR A 106 4.71 -0.79 4.45
N PHE A 107 4.38 0.00 3.42
CA PHE A 107 4.59 -0.40 2.03
C PHE A 107 6.05 -0.77 1.79
N SER A 108 6.97 0.13 2.16
CA SER A 108 8.40 -0.11 1.96
C SER A 108 8.85 -1.39 2.63
N LYS A 109 8.46 -1.60 3.89
CA LYS A 109 8.86 -2.79 4.63
C LYS A 109 8.31 -4.07 4.01
N LEU A 110 7.05 -4.06 3.60
CA LEU A 110 6.41 -5.26 3.05
C LEU A 110 6.97 -5.61 1.67
N TYR A 111 7.15 -4.61 0.81
CA TYR A 111 7.74 -4.82 -0.52
C TYR A 111 9.20 -5.27 -0.40
N GLU A 112 9.98 -4.61 0.44
CA GLU A 112 11.39 -4.98 0.63
C GLU A 112 11.53 -6.38 1.22
N ALA A 113 10.65 -6.77 2.13
CA ALA A 113 10.66 -8.11 2.69
C ALA A 113 10.46 -9.18 1.60
N VAL A 114 9.56 -8.91 0.64
CA VAL A 114 9.35 -9.80 -0.49
C VAL A 114 10.57 -9.81 -1.40
N LEU A 115 11.14 -8.64 -1.70
CA LEU A 115 12.27 -8.53 -2.61
C LEU A 115 13.56 -9.10 -2.04
N GLN A 116 13.69 -9.20 -0.70
CA GLN A 116 14.83 -9.86 -0.06
C GLN A 116 14.84 -11.35 -0.29
N GLU A 117 13.67 -11.94 -0.55
CA GLU A 117 13.59 -13.34 -0.90
C GLU A 117 13.96 -13.52 -2.37
N GLN A 118 14.57 -14.64 -2.71
CA GLN A 118 14.84 -14.96 -4.10
C GLN A 118 13.54 -15.38 -4.77
N LEU A 119 12.99 -14.46 -5.57
CA LEU A 119 11.75 -14.72 -6.27
C LEU A 119 12.00 -15.68 -7.43
N PRO A 120 11.29 -16.82 -7.50
CA PRO A 120 11.52 -17.81 -8.55
C PRO A 120 10.99 -17.38 -9.92
N PHE A 121 10.16 -16.32 -9.96
CA PHE A 121 9.49 -15.88 -11.17
C PHE A 121 10.00 -14.49 -11.55
N LYS A 122 10.63 -14.41 -12.72
CA LYS A 122 11.23 -13.17 -13.21
C LYS A 122 10.21 -12.04 -13.35
N ASN A 123 9.02 -12.37 -13.89
CA ASN A 123 7.97 -11.37 -14.09
C ASN A 123 7.42 -10.85 -12.77
N LEU A 124 7.31 -11.71 -11.77
CA LEU A 124 6.86 -11.30 -10.46
C LEU A 124 7.84 -10.30 -9.83
N ASN A 125 9.14 -10.56 -9.93
CA ASN A 125 10.15 -9.63 -9.42
C ASN A 125 10.02 -8.26 -10.08
N ALA A 126 9.86 -8.23 -11.40
CA ALA A 126 9.72 -6.97 -12.15
C ALA A 126 8.47 -6.20 -11.71
N ILE A 127 7.36 -6.89 -11.53
CA ILE A 127 6.10 -6.28 -11.10
C ILE A 127 6.21 -5.72 -9.68
N ILE A 128 6.77 -6.49 -8.76
CA ILE A 128 6.95 -6.07 -7.37
C ILE A 128 7.83 -4.82 -7.30
N THR A 129 8.94 -4.82 -8.03
CA THR A 129 9.86 -3.69 -8.08
C THR A 129 9.18 -2.44 -8.64
N TYR A 130 8.44 -2.61 -9.72
CA TYR A 130 7.70 -1.50 -10.33
C TYR A 130 6.66 -0.92 -9.38
N GLN A 131 5.91 -1.80 -8.71
CA GLN A 131 4.85 -1.36 -7.80
C GLN A 131 5.42 -0.55 -6.64
N LEU A 132 6.53 -0.99 -6.06
CA LEU A 132 7.18 -0.24 -4.97
C LEU A 132 7.56 1.16 -5.42
N TYR A 133 8.15 1.26 -6.60
CA TYR A 133 8.56 2.55 -7.16
C TYR A 133 7.36 3.47 -7.38
N ALA A 134 6.29 2.92 -7.96
CA ALA A 134 5.08 3.69 -8.25
C ALA A 134 4.41 4.19 -6.98
N ILE A 135 4.38 3.36 -5.94
CA ILE A 135 3.77 3.73 -4.65
C ILE A 135 4.57 4.85 -3.99
N GLU A 136 5.90 4.77 -4.02
CA GLU A 136 6.74 5.83 -3.47
C GLU A 136 6.48 7.18 -4.16
N CYS A 137 6.32 7.15 -5.49
CA CYS A 137 5.98 8.36 -6.25
C CYS A 137 4.60 8.89 -5.89
N ALA A 138 3.64 8.00 -5.69
CA ALA A 138 2.28 8.40 -5.34
C ALA A 138 2.25 9.09 -3.97
N PHE A 139 2.96 8.58 -2.99
CA PHE A 139 3.02 9.21 -1.67
C PHE A 139 3.75 10.55 -1.70
N MET A 140 4.80 10.65 -2.50
CA MET A 140 5.49 11.93 -2.69
C MET A 140 4.53 12.98 -3.24
N LYS A 141 3.72 12.62 -4.22
CA LYS A 141 2.72 13.51 -4.80
C LYS A 141 1.69 13.96 -3.76
N ILE A 142 1.21 13.03 -2.94
CA ILE A 142 0.25 13.35 -1.88
C ILE A 142 0.84 14.36 -0.90
N ARG A 143 2.08 14.14 -0.44
CA ARG A 143 2.73 15.05 0.48
C ARG A 143 2.89 16.45 -0.13
N LEU A 144 3.28 16.50 -1.39
CA LEU A 144 3.43 17.77 -2.09
C LEU A 144 2.10 18.52 -2.20
N LEU A 145 1.05 17.83 -2.61
CA LEU A 145 -0.28 18.43 -2.73
C LEU A 145 -0.82 18.89 -1.38
N ASN A 146 -0.59 18.11 -0.33
CA ASN A 146 -1.01 18.50 1.02
C ASN A 146 -0.28 19.77 1.47
N MET A 147 1.02 19.86 1.18
CA MET A 147 1.81 21.04 1.53
C MET A 147 1.31 22.27 0.78
N LEU A 148 1.05 22.14 -0.53
CA LEU A 148 0.61 23.25 -1.36
C LEU A 148 -0.76 23.80 -0.93
N ARG A 149 -1.64 22.92 -0.47
CA ARG A 149 -2.98 23.32 -0.07
C ARG A 149 -2.99 24.26 1.14
N PHE A 150 -1.94 24.20 1.99
CA PHE A 150 -1.83 25.05 3.17
C PHE A 150 -0.87 26.23 2.98
N ASN A 151 -0.22 26.31 1.83
CA ASN A 151 0.73 27.39 1.53
C ASN A 151 0.20 28.38 0.49
N SER A 152 -1.03 28.21 0.05
CA SER A 152 -1.66 29.11 -0.93
C SER A 152 -2.38 30.26 -0.26
#